data_46ca6435578965c8734f7e4219b040f3
#
_entry.id   46ca6435578965c8734f7e4219b040f3
#
_cell.length_a   1.000
_cell.length_b   1.000
_cell.length_c   1.000
_cell.angle_alpha   90.00
_cell.angle_beta   90.00
_cell.angle_gamma   90.00
#
_symmetry.space_group_name_H-M   'P 1'
#
loop_
_entity.id
_entity.type
_entity.pdbx_description
1 polymer ?
#
loop_
_entity_poly.entity_id
_entity_poly.type
_entity_poly.pdbx_seq_one_letter_code
_entity_poly.pdbx_strand_id
1 'polypeptide(L)'
;PHIYFGKCEYILDVASYAIRNLSLTDGEEIMIFPLNESSGEDVHDSRGHVVGQVTNPVWLINQSYYWKELFTDYSSTPSGLNFDKTHQNILFFNQDSLSAFDLYTHELSKTPYKTPLPVQLRLGMNFLDEASRELYTYEVADSHGDAMVAALDLTTKEWRPASSDYLCQQLHHHCGFFHPGERKFFLFGGYGSRRYSNTFLAYDLNTCRWDTLAFSGDRVIPRYFSGMAVSNDYKRVYLYGGMGNEAGDQNIGRNYLYDLYRIDMQTRSVQKLWEAKAPAVNRVVPRNMILSADEKHLFLLGYPEY
;
A
#
# COMPACT_ATOMS: atom_id res chain seq x y z
N PRO A 1 7.79 16.77 -41.82
CA PRO A 1 6.33 16.77 -41.98
C PRO A 1 5.67 16.64 -40.61
N HIS A 2 4.53 17.34 -40.42
CA HIS A 2 3.71 17.17 -39.20
C HIS A 2 2.42 16.50 -39.58
N ILE A 3 1.95 15.58 -38.73
CA ILE A 3 0.67 14.92 -38.86
C ILE A 3 -0.23 15.44 -37.75
N TYR A 4 -1.39 15.95 -38.11
CA TYR A 4 -2.36 16.51 -37.17
C TYR A 4 -3.55 15.57 -37.03
N PHE A 5 -3.96 15.33 -35.79
CA PHE A 5 -5.20 14.65 -35.45
C PHE A 5 -6.11 15.62 -34.72
N GLY A 6 -7.27 15.89 -35.25
CA GLY A 6 -8.20 16.84 -34.69
C GLY A 6 -8.12 18.23 -35.34
N LYS A 7 -8.35 19.27 -34.54
CA LYS A 7 -8.36 20.67 -35.03
C LYS A 7 -6.97 21.13 -35.46
N CYS A 8 -6.88 21.72 -36.61
CA CYS A 8 -5.67 22.41 -37.07
C CYS A 8 -6.06 23.77 -37.67
N GLU A 9 -5.10 24.57 -38.16
CA GLU A 9 -5.38 25.91 -38.67
C GLU A 9 -6.39 25.93 -39.87
N TYR A 10 -6.55 24.81 -40.56
CA TYR A 10 -7.42 24.70 -41.73
C TYR A 10 -8.72 23.95 -41.46
N ILE A 11 -8.88 23.31 -40.30
CA ILE A 11 -10.05 22.51 -39.94
C ILE A 11 -10.58 23.01 -38.59
N LEU A 12 -11.77 23.61 -38.64
CA LEU A 12 -12.41 24.20 -37.47
C LEU A 12 -13.38 23.20 -36.76
N ASP A 13 -14.03 22.37 -37.55
CA ASP A 13 -14.99 21.39 -37.06
C ASP A 13 -14.37 19.97 -37.10
N VAL A 14 -14.27 19.38 -35.95
CA VAL A 14 -13.69 18.04 -35.78
C VAL A 14 -14.73 17.13 -35.17
N ALA A 15 -14.89 15.93 -35.74
CA ALA A 15 -15.74 14.91 -35.15
C ALA A 15 -15.29 14.58 -33.73
N SER A 16 -16.24 14.31 -32.85
CA SER A 16 -15.94 13.80 -31.52
C SER A 16 -15.46 12.36 -31.62
N TYR A 17 -14.19 12.12 -31.33
CA TYR A 17 -13.59 10.77 -31.35
C TYR A 17 -12.46 10.68 -30.31
N ALA A 18 -12.07 9.46 -29.99
CA ALA A 18 -10.88 9.17 -29.20
C ALA A 18 -9.93 8.28 -30.02
N ILE A 19 -8.63 8.48 -29.82
CA ILE A 19 -7.56 7.72 -30.49
C ILE A 19 -6.81 6.90 -29.46
N ARG A 20 -6.45 5.67 -29.84
CA ARG A 20 -5.62 4.78 -29.03
C ARG A 20 -4.82 3.85 -29.94
N ASN A 21 -3.61 3.45 -29.49
CA ASN A 21 -2.76 2.50 -30.20
C ASN A 21 -2.54 2.88 -31.67
N LEU A 22 -2.22 4.18 -31.90
CA LEU A 22 -1.91 4.65 -33.24
C LEU A 22 -0.61 4.02 -33.72
N SER A 23 -0.59 3.53 -34.95
CA SER A 23 0.63 3.11 -35.62
C SER A 23 0.80 3.86 -36.94
N LEU A 24 2.00 4.31 -37.21
CA LEU A 24 2.38 4.91 -38.49
C LEU A 24 3.46 4.05 -39.13
N THR A 25 3.30 3.76 -40.41
CA THR A 25 4.26 2.96 -41.19
C THR A 25 4.86 3.83 -42.27
N ASP A 26 6.18 3.89 -42.34
CA ASP A 26 6.91 4.53 -43.43
C ASP A 26 7.96 3.53 -43.98
N GLY A 27 7.64 2.93 -45.13
CA GLY A 27 8.43 1.82 -45.68
C GLY A 27 8.40 0.61 -44.75
N GLU A 28 9.55 0.20 -44.26
CA GLU A 28 9.69 -0.91 -43.31
C GLU A 28 9.65 -0.47 -41.82
N GLU A 29 9.69 0.85 -41.57
CA GLU A 29 9.64 1.38 -40.21
C GLU A 29 8.20 1.50 -39.71
N ILE A 30 7.96 0.99 -38.51
CA ILE A 30 6.69 1.10 -37.81
C ILE A 30 6.90 1.89 -36.53
N MET A 31 6.24 3.01 -36.41
CA MET A 31 6.17 3.81 -35.18
C MET A 31 4.85 3.52 -34.48
N ILE A 32 4.92 3.17 -33.19
CA ILE A 32 3.77 2.85 -32.36
C ILE A 32 3.63 3.92 -31.28
N PHE A 33 2.47 4.52 -31.22
CA PHE A 33 2.05 5.52 -30.23
C PHE A 33 0.90 4.91 -29.42
N PRO A 34 1.16 4.44 -28.20
CA PRO A 34 0.12 3.83 -27.36
C PRO A 34 -1.01 4.81 -27.04
N LEU A 35 -0.71 6.11 -26.91
CA LEU A 35 -1.63 7.19 -26.50
C LEU A 35 -2.31 6.81 -25.17
N ASN A 36 -1.49 6.41 -24.22
CA ASN A 36 -1.90 5.89 -22.92
C ASN A 36 -1.43 6.77 -21.75
N GLU A 37 -1.12 7.99 -22.04
CA GLU A 37 -0.83 9.02 -21.04
C GLU A 37 -2.06 9.27 -20.16
N SER A 38 -1.82 9.58 -18.91
CA SER A 38 -2.87 9.92 -17.93
C SER A 38 -2.93 11.41 -17.61
N SER A 39 -1.93 12.18 -18.04
CA SER A 39 -1.81 13.62 -17.76
C SER A 39 -0.72 14.23 -18.65
N GLY A 40 -0.65 15.57 -18.68
CA GLY A 40 0.34 16.30 -19.45
C GLY A 40 -0.04 16.47 -20.92
N GLU A 41 0.86 17.07 -21.69
CA GLU A 41 0.67 17.39 -23.11
C GLU A 41 1.64 16.61 -24.02
N ASP A 42 2.61 15.91 -23.47
CA ASP A 42 3.58 15.12 -24.23
C ASP A 42 3.01 13.74 -24.59
N VAL A 43 3.29 13.31 -25.82
CA VAL A 43 2.97 11.97 -26.34
C VAL A 43 4.26 11.18 -26.49
N HIS A 44 4.24 9.95 -25.99
CA HIS A 44 5.38 9.04 -26.02
C HIS A 44 5.19 7.89 -27.02
N ASP A 45 6.29 7.46 -27.62
CA ASP A 45 6.32 6.22 -28.37
C ASP A 45 6.34 5.00 -27.42
N SER A 46 6.26 3.80 -27.98
CA SER A 46 6.32 2.54 -27.23
C SER A 46 7.66 2.33 -26.47
N ARG A 47 8.69 3.15 -26.75
CA ARG A 47 10.00 3.11 -26.10
C ARG A 47 10.14 4.19 -25.01
N GLY A 48 9.12 5.06 -24.86
CA GLY A 48 9.09 6.14 -23.87
C GLY A 48 9.75 7.45 -24.32
N HIS A 49 10.05 7.61 -25.61
CA HIS A 49 10.55 8.89 -26.13
C HIS A 49 9.39 9.85 -26.41
N VAL A 50 9.56 11.12 -26.06
CA VAL A 50 8.60 12.18 -26.45
C VAL A 50 8.67 12.38 -27.95
N VAL A 51 7.56 12.13 -28.63
CA VAL A 51 7.46 12.15 -30.09
C VAL A 51 6.36 13.05 -30.62
N GLY A 52 5.54 13.62 -29.73
CA GLY A 52 4.47 14.53 -30.08
C GLY A 52 3.93 15.31 -28.91
N GLN A 53 3.00 16.22 -29.20
CA GLN A 53 2.31 17.04 -28.21
C GLN A 53 0.81 17.11 -28.51
N VAL A 54 0.01 17.21 -27.47
CA VAL A 54 -1.43 17.39 -27.54
C VAL A 54 -1.83 18.70 -26.88
N THR A 55 -2.56 19.52 -27.59
CA THR A 55 -3.09 20.76 -27.06
C THR A 55 -4.45 20.52 -26.43
N ASN A 56 -4.64 20.92 -25.17
CA ASN A 56 -5.85 20.73 -24.38
C ASN A 56 -6.29 19.25 -24.37
N PRO A 57 -5.44 18.32 -23.94
CA PRO A 57 -5.76 16.89 -23.96
C PRO A 57 -6.89 16.55 -23.00
N VAL A 58 -7.73 15.61 -23.43
CA VAL A 58 -8.65 14.89 -22.57
C VAL A 58 -8.20 13.43 -22.57
N TRP A 59 -7.36 13.08 -21.62
CA TRP A 59 -6.91 11.71 -21.47
C TRP A 59 -8.04 10.87 -20.87
N LEU A 60 -8.59 9.94 -21.67
CA LEU A 60 -9.62 9.01 -21.23
C LEU A 60 -9.03 7.83 -20.43
N ILE A 61 -7.73 7.61 -20.59
CA ILE A 61 -7.00 6.59 -19.87
C ILE A 61 -6.59 7.19 -18.52
N ASN A 62 -7.23 6.71 -17.49
CA ASN A 62 -6.83 6.97 -16.11
C ASN A 62 -6.26 5.68 -15.51
N GLN A 63 -5.77 5.74 -14.28
CA GLN A 63 -5.19 4.58 -13.61
C GLN A 63 -6.15 3.39 -13.55
N SER A 64 -7.47 3.63 -13.44
CA SER A 64 -8.47 2.57 -13.39
C SER A 64 -8.61 1.81 -14.71
N TYR A 65 -8.21 2.39 -15.84
CA TYR A 65 -8.23 1.70 -17.14
C TYR A 65 -7.33 0.46 -17.18
N TYR A 66 -6.22 0.47 -16.43
CA TYR A 66 -5.27 -0.63 -16.34
C TYR A 66 -5.62 -1.64 -15.24
N TRP A 67 -6.58 -1.32 -14.39
CA TRP A 67 -7.01 -2.22 -13.34
C TRP A 67 -7.92 -3.29 -13.93
N LYS A 68 -7.57 -4.53 -13.65
CA LYS A 68 -8.40 -5.69 -13.97
C LYS A 68 -8.96 -6.22 -12.67
N GLU A 69 -10.28 -6.36 -12.59
CA GLU A 69 -10.88 -7.08 -11.48
C GLU A 69 -10.45 -8.55 -11.56
N LEU A 70 -9.83 -9.05 -10.50
CA LEU A 70 -9.44 -10.44 -10.38
C LEU A 70 -10.55 -11.25 -9.73
N PHE A 71 -11.06 -10.74 -8.63
CA PHE A 71 -12.22 -11.31 -7.92
C PHE A 71 -12.82 -10.25 -7.01
N THR A 72 -14.08 -10.46 -6.62
CA THR A 72 -14.77 -9.65 -5.62
C THR A 72 -15.25 -10.57 -4.51
N ASP A 73 -14.97 -10.23 -3.27
CA ASP A 73 -15.53 -10.88 -2.09
C ASP A 73 -16.13 -9.83 -1.15
N TYR A 74 -17.29 -10.13 -0.61
CA TYR A 74 -17.99 -9.28 0.35
C TYR A 74 -17.92 -9.94 1.73
N SER A 75 -17.19 -9.32 2.64
CA SER A 75 -17.18 -9.73 4.04
C SER A 75 -17.93 -8.72 4.88
N SER A 76 -18.92 -9.17 5.63
CA SER A 76 -19.62 -8.37 6.65
C SER A 76 -18.85 -8.30 7.97
N THR A 77 -17.75 -9.05 8.08
CA THR A 77 -16.90 -9.14 9.26
C THR A 77 -15.54 -8.51 9.00
N PRO A 78 -14.84 -8.01 10.03
CA PRO A 78 -13.46 -7.58 9.90
C PRO A 78 -12.60 -8.66 9.28
N SER A 79 -11.71 -8.28 8.37
CA SER A 79 -10.84 -9.19 7.64
C SER A 79 -9.47 -8.59 7.43
N GLY A 80 -8.46 -9.44 7.33
CA GLY A 80 -7.11 -9.07 6.95
C GLY A 80 -6.75 -9.59 5.58
N LEU A 81 -5.81 -8.92 4.92
CA LEU A 81 -5.32 -9.27 3.60
C LEU A 81 -3.79 -9.34 3.63
N ASN A 82 -3.24 -10.33 2.94
CA ASN A 82 -1.81 -10.47 2.74
C ASN A 82 -1.48 -11.06 1.37
N PHE A 83 -0.28 -10.82 0.89
CA PHE A 83 0.23 -11.40 -0.35
C PHE A 83 1.32 -12.42 -0.02
N ASP A 84 1.08 -13.68 -0.35
CA ASP A 84 2.06 -14.77 -0.31
C ASP A 84 2.85 -14.75 -1.61
N LYS A 85 4.00 -14.07 -1.59
CA LYS A 85 4.86 -13.91 -2.75
C LYS A 85 5.45 -15.24 -3.23
N THR A 86 5.77 -16.13 -2.30
CA THR A 86 6.36 -17.44 -2.60
C THR A 86 5.41 -18.34 -3.38
N HIS A 87 4.13 -18.33 -3.02
CA HIS A 87 3.10 -19.16 -3.65
C HIS A 87 2.20 -18.39 -4.62
N GLN A 88 2.45 -17.09 -4.80
CA GLN A 88 1.66 -16.20 -5.66
C GLN A 88 0.16 -16.22 -5.33
N ASN A 89 -0.17 -16.22 -4.04
CA ASN A 89 -1.53 -16.21 -3.54
C ASN A 89 -1.87 -14.89 -2.85
N ILE A 90 -3.07 -14.38 -3.10
CA ILE A 90 -3.68 -13.35 -2.27
C ILE A 90 -4.44 -14.07 -1.16
N LEU A 91 -3.96 -13.92 0.07
CA LEU A 91 -4.57 -14.50 1.26
C LEU A 91 -5.47 -13.46 1.92
N PHE A 92 -6.70 -13.80 2.17
CA PHE A 92 -7.54 -13.01 3.04
C PHE A 92 -8.27 -13.89 4.04
N PHE A 93 -8.43 -13.38 5.24
CA PHE A 93 -8.92 -14.14 6.37
C PHE A 93 -9.90 -13.30 7.19
N ASN A 94 -10.84 -13.97 7.79
CA ASN A 94 -11.76 -13.41 8.76
C ASN A 94 -11.76 -14.27 10.04
N GLN A 95 -12.76 -14.08 10.89
CA GLN A 95 -12.88 -14.84 12.16
C GLN A 95 -12.97 -16.36 11.95
N ASP A 96 -13.54 -16.82 10.81
CA ASP A 96 -13.97 -18.20 10.63
C ASP A 96 -13.17 -18.98 9.58
N SER A 97 -12.56 -18.29 8.62
CA SER A 97 -11.97 -18.95 7.45
C SER A 97 -10.81 -18.16 6.84
N LEU A 98 -9.95 -18.89 6.15
CA LEU A 98 -8.94 -18.40 5.23
C LEU A 98 -9.43 -18.61 3.80
N SER A 99 -9.38 -17.55 3.00
CA SER A 99 -9.54 -17.60 1.55
C SER A 99 -8.19 -17.34 0.88
N ALA A 100 -7.90 -18.10 -0.16
CA ALA A 100 -6.70 -17.93 -0.99
C ALA A 100 -7.09 -17.84 -2.46
N PHE A 101 -6.68 -16.77 -3.11
CA PHE A 101 -6.82 -16.58 -4.54
C PHE A 101 -5.46 -16.81 -5.21
N ASP A 102 -5.40 -17.84 -6.05
CA ASP A 102 -4.20 -18.19 -6.80
C ASP A 102 -4.08 -17.32 -8.06
N LEU A 103 -2.95 -16.61 -8.19
CA LEU A 103 -2.72 -15.69 -9.31
C LEU A 103 -2.39 -16.38 -10.63
N TYR A 104 -2.02 -17.67 -10.62
CA TYR A 104 -1.77 -18.45 -11.85
C TYR A 104 -3.01 -19.14 -12.37
N THR A 105 -3.75 -19.82 -11.48
CA THR A 105 -4.95 -20.57 -11.87
C THR A 105 -6.20 -19.70 -11.88
N HIS A 106 -6.18 -18.56 -11.21
CA HIS A 106 -7.32 -17.68 -10.96
C HIS A 106 -8.44 -18.38 -10.16
N GLU A 107 -8.09 -19.36 -9.37
CA GLU A 107 -9.03 -20.05 -8.51
C GLU A 107 -9.07 -19.45 -7.12
N LEU A 108 -10.26 -19.30 -6.59
CA LEU A 108 -10.51 -18.87 -5.20
C LEU A 108 -10.89 -20.10 -4.37
N SER A 109 -10.08 -20.41 -3.39
CA SER A 109 -10.37 -21.43 -2.38
C SER A 109 -10.75 -20.80 -1.05
N LYS A 110 -11.65 -21.44 -0.29
CA LYS A 110 -12.02 -21.01 1.06
C LYS A 110 -11.98 -22.21 1.98
N THR A 111 -11.24 -22.08 3.07
CA THR A 111 -11.01 -23.17 4.03
C THR A 111 -11.36 -22.71 5.44
N PRO A 112 -12.26 -23.37 6.15
CA PRO A 112 -12.53 -23.10 7.56
C PRO A 112 -11.31 -23.49 8.40
N TYR A 113 -11.15 -22.82 9.54
CA TYR A 113 -10.10 -23.18 10.48
C TYR A 113 -10.44 -24.47 11.23
N LYS A 114 -9.40 -25.22 11.61
CA LYS A 114 -9.56 -26.40 12.47
C LYS A 114 -9.66 -26.02 13.94
N THR A 115 -9.07 -24.91 14.33
CA THR A 115 -9.16 -24.35 15.68
C THR A 115 -9.69 -22.91 15.59
N PRO A 116 -10.40 -22.41 16.60
CA PRO A 116 -10.92 -21.05 16.59
C PRO A 116 -9.77 -20.04 16.66
N LEU A 117 -9.97 -18.86 16.05
CA LEU A 117 -9.06 -17.73 16.18
C LEU A 117 -9.05 -17.25 17.64
N PRO A 118 -7.89 -17.24 18.33
CA PRO A 118 -7.84 -16.94 19.76
C PRO A 118 -7.89 -15.44 20.10
N VAL A 119 -7.85 -14.57 19.09
CA VAL A 119 -8.01 -13.13 19.26
C VAL A 119 -9.29 -12.64 18.59
N GLN A 120 -9.89 -11.59 19.14
CA GLN A 120 -11.05 -10.95 18.49
C GLN A 120 -10.56 -10.08 17.35
N LEU A 121 -10.87 -10.45 16.13
CA LEU A 121 -10.51 -9.67 14.96
C LEU A 121 -11.35 -8.38 14.88
N ARG A 122 -10.72 -7.23 14.95
CA ARG A 122 -11.38 -5.91 14.90
C ARG A 122 -10.96 -5.10 13.68
N LEU A 123 -9.68 -5.07 13.35
CA LEU A 123 -9.12 -4.28 12.26
C LEU A 123 -8.38 -5.12 11.22
N GLY A 124 -8.27 -6.42 11.42
CA GLY A 124 -7.57 -7.33 10.51
C GLY A 124 -6.08 -7.02 10.35
N MET A 125 -5.44 -6.50 11.41
CA MET A 125 -4.00 -6.25 11.41
C MET A 125 -3.25 -7.56 11.33
N ASN A 126 -2.32 -7.66 10.37
CA ASN A 126 -1.65 -8.93 10.13
C ASN A 126 -0.31 -8.75 9.43
N PHE A 127 0.50 -9.80 9.45
CA PHE A 127 1.70 -9.96 8.64
C PHE A 127 1.95 -11.45 8.36
N LEU A 128 2.70 -11.74 7.32
CA LEU A 128 3.01 -13.09 6.87
C LEU A 128 4.51 -13.38 7.03
N ASP A 129 4.86 -14.45 7.75
CA ASP A 129 6.17 -15.07 7.69
C ASP A 129 6.10 -16.21 6.65
N GLU A 130 6.50 -15.91 5.42
CA GLU A 130 6.47 -16.89 4.33
C GLU A 130 7.37 -18.09 4.58
N ALA A 131 8.50 -17.89 5.27
CA ALA A 131 9.47 -18.94 5.54
C ALA A 131 8.94 -20.00 6.51
N SER A 132 8.23 -19.59 7.55
CA SER A 132 7.59 -20.51 8.50
C SER A 132 6.18 -20.93 8.06
N ARG A 133 5.63 -20.32 7.00
CA ARG A 133 4.25 -20.53 6.56
C ARG A 133 3.23 -20.18 7.64
N GLU A 134 3.48 -19.10 8.38
CA GLU A 134 2.60 -18.63 9.43
C GLU A 134 2.07 -17.22 9.13
N LEU A 135 0.75 -17.05 9.24
CA LEU A 135 0.07 -15.76 9.19
C LEU A 135 -0.21 -15.31 10.62
N TYR A 136 0.30 -14.15 10.98
CA TYR A 136 0.09 -13.55 12.29
C TYR A 136 -0.98 -12.47 12.21
N THR A 137 -1.87 -12.47 13.21
CA THR A 137 -2.80 -11.34 13.45
C THR A 137 -2.68 -10.87 14.89
N TYR A 138 -2.94 -9.59 15.12
CA TYR A 138 -2.85 -8.97 16.44
C TYR A 138 -3.88 -7.84 16.56
N GLU A 139 -4.21 -7.49 17.80
CA GLU A 139 -5.20 -6.47 18.09
C GLU A 139 -4.57 -5.25 18.75
N VAL A 140 -5.19 -4.11 18.47
CA VAL A 140 -4.78 -2.78 18.97
C VAL A 140 -5.75 -2.23 20.03
N ALA A 141 -6.63 -3.07 20.56
CA ALA A 141 -7.64 -2.67 21.53
C ALA A 141 -7.12 -2.66 22.96
N ASP A 142 -7.76 -1.88 23.83
CA ASP A 142 -7.43 -1.80 25.27
C ASP A 142 -7.80 -3.05 26.06
N SER A 143 -8.56 -3.98 25.49
CA SER A 143 -8.96 -5.19 26.18
C SER A 143 -7.81 -6.20 26.18
N HIS A 144 -7.34 -6.55 27.35
CA HIS A 144 -6.37 -7.60 27.55
C HIS A 144 -7.09 -8.96 27.48
N GLY A 145 -6.62 -9.84 26.61
CA GLY A 145 -7.05 -11.24 26.52
C GLY A 145 -5.87 -12.16 26.81
N ASP A 146 -6.15 -13.46 26.88
CA ASP A 146 -5.11 -14.48 27.03
C ASP A 146 -4.18 -14.55 25.82
N ALA A 147 -4.65 -14.10 24.65
CA ALA A 147 -3.88 -13.93 23.45
C ALA A 147 -4.12 -12.55 22.85
N MET A 148 -3.05 -11.80 22.58
CA MET A 148 -3.06 -10.52 21.88
C MET A 148 -2.45 -10.64 20.48
N VAL A 149 -1.62 -11.63 20.25
CA VAL A 149 -1.08 -12.02 18.96
C VAL A 149 -1.39 -13.52 18.75
N ALA A 150 -1.93 -13.85 17.59
CA ALA A 150 -2.21 -15.20 17.17
C ALA A 150 -1.48 -15.57 15.89
N ALA A 151 -1.12 -16.83 15.73
CA ALA A 151 -0.50 -17.37 14.53
C ALA A 151 -1.35 -18.47 13.92
N LEU A 152 -1.58 -18.38 12.61
CA LEU A 152 -2.21 -19.41 11.79
C LEU A 152 -1.12 -20.17 11.03
N ASP A 153 -1.04 -21.46 11.24
CA ASP A 153 -0.30 -22.34 10.36
C ASP A 153 -1.06 -22.50 9.02
N LEU A 154 -0.47 -22.00 7.94
CA LEU A 154 -1.08 -22.03 6.61
C LEU A 154 -1.16 -23.44 6.01
N THR A 155 -0.44 -24.43 6.57
CA THR A 155 -0.50 -25.82 6.15
C THR A 155 -1.62 -26.56 6.85
N THR A 156 -1.64 -26.51 8.17
CA THR A 156 -2.62 -27.26 8.98
C THR A 156 -3.96 -26.56 9.12
N LYS A 157 -4.01 -25.22 8.91
CA LYS A 157 -5.17 -24.33 9.14
C LYS A 157 -5.58 -24.28 10.61
N GLU A 158 -4.60 -24.33 11.48
CA GLU A 158 -4.79 -24.27 12.94
C GLU A 158 -4.26 -22.96 13.49
N TRP A 159 -5.10 -22.24 14.23
CA TRP A 159 -4.69 -21.09 15.01
C TRP A 159 -4.11 -21.52 16.34
N ARG A 160 -3.10 -20.78 16.80
CA ARG A 160 -2.55 -20.86 18.13
C ARG A 160 -2.34 -19.48 18.73
N PRO A 161 -2.43 -19.29 20.06
CA PRO A 161 -1.91 -18.13 20.73
C PRO A 161 -0.41 -18.02 20.46
N ALA A 162 0.07 -16.81 20.08
CA ALA A 162 1.49 -16.54 19.89
C ALA A 162 2.06 -15.70 21.03
N SER A 163 1.30 -14.73 21.55
CA SER A 163 1.72 -13.89 22.66
C SER A 163 0.52 -13.26 23.35
N SER A 164 0.65 -13.02 24.66
CA SER A 164 -0.21 -12.16 25.45
C SER A 164 0.31 -10.72 25.53
N ASP A 165 1.51 -10.46 24.97
CA ASP A 165 2.08 -9.11 24.93
C ASP A 165 1.27 -8.21 24.01
N TYR A 166 1.01 -6.99 24.43
CA TYR A 166 0.13 -6.06 23.74
C TYR A 166 0.81 -4.75 23.42
N LEU A 167 0.29 -4.06 22.42
CA LEU A 167 0.74 -2.71 22.11
C LEU A 167 0.36 -1.78 23.26
N CYS A 168 1.36 -1.04 23.78
CA CYS A 168 1.19 -0.12 24.90
C CYS A 168 0.29 1.09 24.57
N GLN A 169 -0.11 1.26 23.33
CA GLN A 169 -0.99 2.30 22.83
C GLN A 169 -1.95 1.72 21.82
N GLN A 170 -3.17 2.25 21.75
CA GLN A 170 -4.03 2.01 20.60
C GLN A 170 -3.41 2.67 19.37
N LEU A 171 -3.18 1.90 18.34
CA LEU A 171 -2.56 2.36 17.10
C LEU A 171 -3.39 1.96 15.88
N HIS A 172 -4.66 2.41 15.85
CA HIS A 172 -5.51 2.19 14.69
C HIS A 172 -4.88 2.80 13.44
N HIS A 173 -4.99 2.09 12.32
CA HIS A 173 -4.53 2.56 11.01
C HIS A 173 -3.05 2.95 10.95
N HIS A 174 -2.20 2.25 11.73
CA HIS A 174 -0.77 2.27 11.53
C HIS A 174 -0.39 1.57 10.22
N CYS A 175 0.81 1.81 9.73
CA CYS A 175 1.43 1.05 8.64
C CYS A 175 2.56 0.16 9.15
N GLY A 176 2.96 -0.83 8.37
CA GLY A 176 4.04 -1.73 8.79
C GLY A 176 4.47 -2.71 7.72
N PHE A 177 5.54 -3.43 8.00
CA PHE A 177 6.09 -4.48 7.16
C PHE A 177 6.78 -5.56 8.00
N PHE A 178 6.87 -6.76 7.47
CA PHE A 178 7.62 -7.86 8.06
C PHE A 178 9.03 -7.93 7.45
N HIS A 179 10.06 -8.04 8.30
CA HIS A 179 11.45 -8.23 7.91
C HIS A 179 11.86 -9.69 8.13
N PRO A 180 11.93 -10.53 7.08
CA PRO A 180 12.14 -11.97 7.24
C PRO A 180 13.49 -12.31 7.85
N GLY A 181 14.56 -11.59 7.50
CA GLY A 181 15.90 -11.83 8.03
C GLY A 181 16.06 -11.54 9.52
N GLU A 182 15.35 -10.53 10.04
CA GLU A 182 15.33 -10.24 11.48
C GLU A 182 14.22 -10.98 12.22
N ARG A 183 13.28 -11.58 11.51
CA ARG A 183 12.05 -12.17 12.03
C ARG A 183 11.28 -11.19 12.91
N LYS A 184 11.14 -9.95 12.41
CA LYS A 184 10.45 -8.86 13.11
C LYS A 184 9.40 -8.21 12.22
N PHE A 185 8.27 -7.90 12.81
CA PHE A 185 7.27 -7.03 12.19
C PHE A 185 7.44 -5.61 12.73
N PHE A 186 7.73 -4.69 11.83
CA PHE A 186 7.88 -3.27 12.14
C PHE A 186 6.59 -2.53 11.85
N LEU A 187 6.20 -1.62 12.72
CA LEU A 187 5.05 -0.74 12.50
C LEU A 187 5.39 0.72 12.86
N PHE A 188 4.66 1.63 12.28
CA PHE A 188 4.80 3.06 12.52
C PHE A 188 3.45 3.76 12.59
N GLY A 189 3.36 4.71 13.52
CA GLY A 189 2.26 5.66 13.59
C GLY A 189 0.97 5.05 14.11
N GLY A 190 -0.14 5.52 13.58
CA GLY A 190 -1.47 5.15 14.02
C GLY A 190 -2.10 6.14 14.99
N TYR A 191 -3.34 5.88 15.38
CA TYR A 191 -4.05 6.73 16.33
C TYR A 191 -4.85 5.90 17.34
N GLY A 192 -5.17 6.50 18.45
CA GLY A 192 -6.03 5.96 19.49
C GLY A 192 -5.88 6.75 20.77
N SER A 193 -6.79 6.55 21.72
CA SER A 193 -6.75 7.25 23.02
C SER A 193 -6.56 8.77 22.86
N ARG A 194 -7.21 9.38 21.86
CA ARG A 194 -7.15 10.80 21.47
C ARG A 194 -5.75 11.29 21.04
N ARG A 195 -4.89 10.38 20.57
CA ARG A 195 -3.54 10.74 20.12
C ARG A 195 -3.23 10.15 18.76
N TYR A 196 -2.43 10.89 17.99
CA TYR A 196 -1.70 10.40 16.83
C TYR A 196 -0.30 10.00 17.29
N SER A 197 0.24 8.95 16.71
CA SER A 197 1.56 8.43 17.04
C SER A 197 2.58 8.70 15.93
N ASN A 198 3.84 8.88 16.31
CA ASN A 198 5.02 8.80 15.44
C ASN A 198 6.05 7.80 15.98
N THR A 199 5.58 6.85 16.75
CA THR A 199 6.41 5.81 17.34
C THR A 199 6.66 4.69 16.35
N PHE A 200 7.90 4.21 16.30
CA PHE A 200 8.28 2.96 15.65
C PHE A 200 8.26 1.85 16.69
N LEU A 201 7.60 0.76 16.36
CA LEU A 201 7.54 -0.45 17.17
C LEU A 201 7.97 -1.65 16.35
N ALA A 202 8.44 -2.69 17.03
CA ALA A 202 8.72 -3.97 16.42
C ALA A 202 8.17 -5.11 17.27
N TYR A 203 7.50 -6.07 16.64
CA TYR A 203 7.19 -7.36 17.23
C TYR A 203 8.25 -8.39 16.82
N ASP A 204 8.97 -8.90 17.79
CA ASP A 204 10.03 -9.88 17.57
C ASP A 204 9.46 -11.30 17.71
N LEU A 205 9.48 -12.08 16.61
CA LEU A 205 8.97 -13.44 16.59
C LEU A 205 9.77 -14.42 17.47
N ASN A 206 11.04 -14.08 17.78
CA ASN A 206 11.88 -14.96 18.61
C ASN A 206 11.58 -14.79 20.10
N THR A 207 11.23 -13.57 20.52
CA THR A 207 10.91 -13.25 21.92
C THR A 207 9.41 -13.18 22.18
N CYS A 208 8.61 -13.07 21.13
CA CYS A 208 7.15 -12.87 21.17
C CYS A 208 6.75 -11.59 21.93
N ARG A 209 7.53 -10.50 21.76
CA ARG A 209 7.33 -9.23 22.46
C ARG A 209 7.38 -8.04 21.53
N TRP A 210 6.70 -6.98 21.95
CA TRP A 210 6.75 -5.68 21.34
C TRP A 210 7.85 -4.80 21.98
N ASP A 211 8.65 -4.18 21.13
CA ASP A 211 9.69 -3.23 21.53
C ASP A 211 9.48 -1.88 20.85
N THR A 212 9.78 -0.79 21.56
CA THR A 212 9.83 0.55 20.99
C THR A 212 11.21 0.81 20.42
N LEU A 213 11.25 1.32 19.20
CA LEU A 213 12.49 1.62 18.48
C LEU A 213 12.74 3.12 18.42
N ALA A 214 13.97 3.51 18.72
CA ALA A 214 14.42 4.89 18.56
C ALA A 214 15.07 5.08 17.18
N PHE A 215 14.66 6.14 16.49
CA PHE A 215 15.27 6.61 15.24
C PHE A 215 15.79 8.03 15.42
N SER A 216 16.91 8.34 14.78
CA SER A 216 17.50 9.68 14.72
C SER A 216 17.13 10.40 13.42
N GLY A 217 17.54 11.67 13.27
CA GLY A 217 17.34 12.44 12.05
C GLY A 217 16.05 13.27 12.04
N ASP A 218 15.38 13.37 10.89
CA ASP A 218 14.22 14.22 10.73
C ASP A 218 13.02 13.68 11.51
N ARG A 219 12.33 14.59 12.20
CA ARG A 219 11.13 14.23 12.94
C ARG A 219 9.97 13.99 11.98
N VAL A 220 9.33 12.85 12.12
CA VAL A 220 8.06 12.57 11.43
C VAL A 220 6.91 13.10 12.27
N ILE A 221 6.00 13.86 11.65
CA ILE A 221 4.78 14.34 12.31
C ILE A 221 3.93 13.13 12.74
N PRO A 222 3.40 13.09 13.97
CA PRO A 222 2.47 12.06 14.42
C PRO A 222 1.29 11.91 13.48
N ARG A 223 1.02 10.66 13.01
CA ARG A 223 0.08 10.41 11.91
C ARG A 223 -0.48 9.01 11.88
N TYR A 224 -1.55 8.85 11.10
CA TYR A 224 -2.19 7.59 10.75
C TYR A 224 -2.55 7.57 9.25
N PHE A 225 -2.93 6.44 8.70
CA PHE A 225 -3.15 6.24 7.27
C PHE A 225 -1.95 6.61 6.39
N SER A 226 -0.73 6.39 6.86
CA SER A 226 0.46 6.56 6.02
C SER A 226 0.67 5.33 5.13
N GLY A 227 1.15 5.54 3.91
CA GLY A 227 1.68 4.47 3.08
C GLY A 227 3.11 4.11 3.49
N MET A 228 3.42 2.82 3.52
CA MET A 228 4.77 2.32 3.80
C MET A 228 5.18 1.29 2.76
N ALA A 229 6.40 1.45 2.21
CA ALA A 229 7.02 0.50 1.29
C ALA A 229 8.45 0.22 1.71
N VAL A 230 8.94 -0.99 1.45
CA VAL A 230 10.27 -1.44 1.83
C VAL A 230 11.08 -1.84 0.60
N SER A 231 12.38 -1.53 0.60
CA SER A 231 13.32 -1.96 -0.45
C SER A 231 13.51 -3.49 -0.45
N ASN A 232 13.91 -4.04 -1.59
CA ASN A 232 14.08 -5.49 -1.76
C ASN A 232 15.10 -6.09 -0.78
N ASP A 233 16.08 -5.29 -0.35
CA ASP A 233 17.09 -5.67 0.63
C ASP A 233 16.69 -5.38 2.09
N TYR A 234 15.48 -4.87 2.32
CA TYR A 234 14.94 -4.48 3.63
C TYR A 234 15.73 -3.41 4.39
N LYS A 235 16.68 -2.72 3.74
CA LYS A 235 17.50 -1.69 4.40
C LYS A 235 16.86 -0.31 4.39
N ARG A 236 15.98 -0.05 3.42
CA ARG A 236 15.30 1.24 3.26
C ARG A 236 13.81 1.08 3.32
N VAL A 237 13.19 1.94 4.09
CA VAL A 237 11.73 2.05 4.19
C VAL A 237 11.33 3.44 3.73
N TYR A 238 10.30 3.51 2.92
CA TYR A 238 9.69 4.75 2.48
C TYR A 238 8.35 4.92 3.17
N LEU A 239 8.13 6.10 3.76
CA LEU A 239 6.91 6.49 4.45
C LEU A 239 6.32 7.72 3.77
N TYR A 240 5.08 7.64 3.33
CA TYR A 240 4.41 8.72 2.63
C TYR A 240 3.05 9.07 3.21
N GLY A 241 2.80 10.38 3.32
CA GLY A 241 1.48 10.95 3.55
C GLY A 241 0.84 10.56 4.88
N GLY A 242 -0.46 10.49 4.87
CA GLY A 242 -1.27 10.22 6.05
C GLY A 242 -1.94 11.48 6.62
N MET A 243 -2.50 11.37 7.80
CA MET A 243 -3.20 12.44 8.49
C MET A 243 -2.73 12.54 9.95
N GLY A 244 -2.58 13.77 10.44
CA GLY A 244 -2.17 14.01 11.82
C GLY A 244 -1.85 15.47 12.08
N ASN A 245 -1.14 15.76 13.16
CA ASN A 245 -0.66 17.10 13.48
C ASN A 245 0.63 17.06 14.33
N GLU A 246 1.30 18.20 14.40
CA GLU A 246 2.57 18.34 15.15
C GLU A 246 2.46 17.99 16.63
N ALA A 247 1.34 18.28 17.27
CA ALA A 247 1.11 18.02 18.69
C ALA A 247 0.76 16.54 18.98
N GLY A 248 0.40 15.77 17.94
CA GLY A 248 -0.11 14.42 18.12
C GLY A 248 -1.45 14.35 18.86
N ASP A 249 -2.22 15.44 18.92
CA ASP A 249 -3.47 15.54 19.68
C ASP A 249 -4.68 15.57 18.74
N GLN A 250 -5.58 14.59 18.86
CA GLN A 250 -6.80 14.50 18.06
C GLN A 250 -7.78 15.66 18.30
N ASN A 251 -7.75 16.28 19.48
CA ASN A 251 -8.67 17.37 19.81
C ASN A 251 -8.37 18.66 19.00
N ILE A 252 -7.16 18.81 18.50
CA ILE A 252 -6.74 19.94 17.65
C ILE A 252 -7.18 19.73 16.19
N GLY A 253 -7.59 18.50 15.84
CA GLY A 253 -7.91 18.12 14.48
C GLY A 253 -6.75 17.45 13.75
N ARG A 254 -6.83 17.38 12.43
CA ARG A 254 -5.82 16.74 11.59
C ARG A 254 -5.52 17.55 10.34
N ASN A 255 -4.29 17.45 9.88
CA ASN A 255 -3.85 17.92 8.57
C ASN A 255 -3.63 16.72 7.65
N TYR A 256 -3.82 16.90 6.36
CA TYR A 256 -3.42 15.94 5.34
C TYR A 256 -1.95 16.18 4.99
N LEU A 257 -1.15 15.15 5.03
CA LEU A 257 0.29 15.21 4.86
C LEU A 257 0.65 14.63 3.50
N TYR A 258 1.55 15.31 2.78
CA TYR A 258 1.99 14.92 1.43
C TYR A 258 3.52 14.87 1.36
N ASP A 259 4.13 14.49 2.46
CA ASP A 259 5.58 14.38 2.64
C ASP A 259 6.06 12.93 2.47
N LEU A 260 7.26 12.77 1.94
CA LEU A 260 7.94 11.49 1.79
C LEU A 260 9.19 11.46 2.65
N TYR A 261 9.33 10.41 3.42
CA TYR A 261 10.51 10.11 4.21
C TYR A 261 11.17 8.83 3.72
N ARG A 262 12.49 8.79 3.83
CA ARG A 262 13.29 7.58 3.76
C ARG A 262 13.82 7.25 5.15
N ILE A 263 13.68 6.00 5.54
CA ILE A 263 14.13 5.47 6.81
C ILE A 263 15.19 4.43 6.50
N ASP A 264 16.39 4.62 7.04
CA ASP A 264 17.46 3.65 6.98
C ASP A 264 17.37 2.73 8.20
N MET A 265 17.13 1.44 7.95
CA MET A 265 16.92 0.44 9.00
C MET A 265 18.22 0.02 9.68
N GLN A 266 19.36 0.15 8.99
CA GLN A 266 20.67 -0.22 9.55
C GLN A 266 21.20 0.84 10.51
N THR A 267 21.14 2.11 10.08
CA THR A 267 21.58 3.25 10.90
C THR A 267 20.50 3.78 11.84
N ARG A 268 19.26 3.33 11.67
CA ARG A 268 18.07 3.83 12.37
C ARG A 268 17.94 5.34 12.24
N SER A 269 18.03 5.84 11.02
CA SER A 269 17.92 7.26 10.73
C SER A 269 16.77 7.55 9.78
N VAL A 270 16.14 8.70 9.96
CA VAL A 270 15.02 9.22 9.16
C VAL A 270 15.49 10.45 8.41
N GLN A 271 15.17 10.51 7.13
CA GLN A 271 15.41 11.65 6.26
C GLN A 271 14.13 12.03 5.52
N LYS A 272 13.69 13.29 5.65
CA LYS A 272 12.64 13.85 4.81
C LYS A 272 13.21 14.09 3.41
N LEU A 273 12.62 13.47 2.40
CA LEU A 273 13.08 13.61 1.01
C LEU A 273 12.44 14.83 0.34
N TRP A 274 11.12 14.95 0.46
CA TRP A 274 10.36 16.08 -0.10
C TRP A 274 8.95 16.15 0.50
N GLU A 275 8.27 17.22 0.16
CA GLU A 275 6.86 17.43 0.46
C GLU A 275 6.17 17.99 -0.78
N ALA A 276 5.09 17.38 -1.20
CA ALA A 276 4.30 17.84 -2.33
C ALA A 276 3.31 18.91 -1.88
N LYS A 277 2.95 19.79 -2.80
CA LYS A 277 1.83 20.73 -2.59
C LYS A 277 0.54 19.94 -2.44
N ALA A 278 -0.27 20.32 -1.44
CA ALA A 278 -1.59 19.73 -1.25
C ALA A 278 -2.44 19.84 -2.53
N PRO A 279 -3.09 18.77 -2.98
CA PRO A 279 -4.01 18.83 -4.11
C PRO A 279 -5.27 19.61 -3.76
N ALA A 280 -6.03 20.03 -4.79
CA ALA A 280 -7.27 20.75 -4.60
C ALA A 280 -8.33 19.96 -3.79
N VAL A 281 -8.29 18.63 -3.88
CA VAL A 281 -9.11 17.71 -3.10
C VAL A 281 -8.19 16.85 -2.26
N ASN A 282 -8.38 16.88 -0.95
CA ASN A 282 -7.59 16.07 -0.04
C ASN A 282 -7.75 14.58 -0.32
N ARG A 283 -6.66 13.85 -0.20
CA ARG A 283 -6.65 12.41 -0.43
C ARG A 283 -6.15 11.65 0.79
N VAL A 284 -6.86 10.59 1.08
CA VAL A 284 -6.46 9.62 2.09
C VAL A 284 -5.56 8.58 1.43
N VAL A 285 -4.45 8.29 2.06
CA VAL A 285 -3.52 7.23 1.63
C VAL A 285 -3.87 5.98 2.42
N PRO A 286 -4.21 4.87 1.77
CA PRO A 286 -4.32 3.60 2.48
C PRO A 286 -2.95 3.18 2.99
N ARG A 287 -2.94 2.38 4.04
CA ARG A 287 -1.73 1.95 4.78
C ARG A 287 -0.65 1.27 3.93
N ASN A 288 -1.00 0.81 2.75
CA ASN A 288 -0.10 0.06 1.89
C ASN A 288 0.40 0.93 0.74
N MET A 289 1.69 0.91 0.56
CA MET A 289 2.40 1.49 -0.58
C MET A 289 3.34 0.40 -1.13
N ILE A 290 3.54 0.37 -2.41
CA ILE A 290 4.35 -0.65 -3.08
C ILE A 290 5.52 0.03 -3.78
N LEU A 291 6.72 -0.47 -3.54
CA LEU A 291 7.90 -0.09 -4.30
C LEU A 291 8.01 -1.00 -5.54
N SER A 292 8.28 -0.41 -6.71
CA SER A 292 8.51 -1.19 -7.93
C SER A 292 9.73 -2.12 -7.78
N ALA A 293 9.76 -3.18 -8.59
CA ALA A 293 10.86 -4.15 -8.55
C ALA A 293 12.23 -3.53 -8.85
N ASP A 294 12.27 -2.48 -9.69
CA ASP A 294 13.48 -1.69 -10.00
C ASP A 294 13.77 -0.58 -8.98
N GLU A 295 12.93 -0.47 -7.95
CA GLU A 295 13.01 0.52 -6.85
C GLU A 295 12.97 2.00 -7.29
N LYS A 296 12.45 2.30 -8.47
CA LYS A 296 12.37 3.66 -8.99
C LYS A 296 11.01 4.33 -8.77
N HIS A 297 9.96 3.55 -8.53
CA HIS A 297 8.60 4.05 -8.42
C HIS A 297 7.92 3.56 -7.14
N LEU A 298 7.15 4.43 -6.53
CA LEU A 298 6.27 4.13 -5.42
C LEU A 298 4.82 4.16 -5.91
N PHE A 299 4.11 3.06 -5.75
CA PHE A 299 2.70 2.95 -6.08
C PHE A 299 1.86 3.02 -4.82
N LEU A 300 0.85 3.85 -4.85
CA LEU A 300 -0.13 3.96 -3.79
C LEU A 300 -1.53 4.18 -4.37
N LEU A 301 -2.53 3.67 -3.70
CA LEU A 301 -3.92 3.97 -4.00
C LEU A 301 -4.39 5.06 -3.04
N GLY A 302 -4.77 6.23 -3.58
CA GLY A 302 -5.33 7.31 -2.80
C GLY A 302 -6.78 7.56 -3.19
N TYR A 303 -7.64 7.84 -2.24
CA TYR A 303 -9.04 8.17 -2.48
C TYR A 303 -9.40 9.51 -1.83
N PRO A 304 -10.36 10.27 -2.41
CA PRO A 304 -10.82 11.49 -1.77
C PRO A 304 -11.55 11.15 -0.47
N GLU A 305 -11.37 11.98 0.55
CA GLU A 305 -12.20 11.90 1.73
C GLU A 305 -13.54 12.58 1.45
N TYR A 306 -14.64 11.91 1.77
CA TYR A 306 -16.01 12.42 1.62
C TYR A 306 -16.47 13.17 2.85
#